data_6a172809a8fcbdb3a4ee4cc9b6507202
#
_entry.id   6a172809a8fcbdb3a4ee4cc9b6507202
#
_cell.length_a   1.000
_cell.length_b   1.000
_cell.length_c   1.000
_cell.angle_alpha   90.00
_cell.angle_beta   90.00
_cell.angle_gamma   90.00
#
_symmetry.space_group_name_H-M   'P 1'
#
loop_
_entity.id
_entity.type
_entity.pdbx_description
1 polymer ?
#
loop_
_entity_poly.entity_id
_entity_poly.type
_entity_poly.pdbx_seq_one_letter_code
_entity_poly.pdbx_strand_id
1 'polypeptide(L)'
;MTNILDLISRIFLSLVFLVNGYSKINNIEGTIGWMEMYNLPGIFIYPAIILELIGPIFLIIGYQVRIISFIFASFCIATAVIFLRDFSDPMTLTNFLKNIALAGGFFILLINGPKKFSLDGYNKSK
;
A
#
# COMPACT_ATOMS: atom_id res chain seq x y z
N MET A 1 -11.06 12.01 19.23
CA MET A 1 -9.62 11.73 19.09
C MET A 1 -9.37 10.48 18.24
N THR A 2 -9.97 9.33 18.61
CA THR A 2 -9.79 8.08 17.88
C THR A 2 -10.20 8.19 16.42
N ASN A 3 -11.30 8.86 16.12
CA ASN A 3 -11.77 9.01 14.74
C ASN A 3 -10.82 9.86 13.89
N ILE A 4 -10.22 10.88 14.50
CA ILE A 4 -9.26 11.74 13.80
C ILE A 4 -7.97 10.99 13.55
N LEU A 5 -7.48 10.22 14.53
CA LEU A 5 -6.26 9.43 14.37
C LEU A 5 -6.44 8.34 13.31
N ASP A 6 -7.62 7.74 13.25
CA ASP A 6 -7.92 6.76 12.21
C ASP A 6 -7.81 7.39 10.81
N LEU A 7 -8.42 8.57 10.62
CA LEU A 7 -8.35 9.26 9.33
C LEU A 7 -6.92 9.65 8.98
N ILE A 8 -6.16 10.19 9.94
CA ILE A 8 -4.77 10.57 9.72
C ILE A 8 -3.93 9.35 9.34
N SER A 9 -4.14 8.22 10.02
CA SER A 9 -3.41 6.97 9.73
C SER A 9 -3.68 6.50 8.31
N ARG A 10 -4.93 6.55 7.87
CA ARG A 10 -5.28 6.16 6.49
C ARG A 10 -4.62 7.08 5.47
N ILE A 11 -4.57 8.38 5.75
CA ILE A 11 -3.90 9.35 4.88
C ILE A 11 -2.40 9.05 4.80
N PHE A 12 -1.76 8.83 5.95
CA PHE A 12 -0.31 8.58 5.99
C PHE A 12 0.05 7.29 5.23
N LEU A 13 -0.70 6.21 5.45
CA LEU A 13 -0.47 4.96 4.72
C LEU A 13 -0.67 5.14 3.21
N SER A 14 -1.65 5.95 2.84
CA SER A 14 -1.97 6.19 1.43
C SER A 14 -0.90 7.01 0.72
N LEU A 15 -0.26 7.96 1.40
CA LEU A 15 0.73 8.84 0.77
C LEU A 15 1.91 8.07 0.19
N VAL A 16 2.37 7.02 0.87
CA VAL A 16 3.48 6.20 0.38
C VAL A 16 3.15 5.62 -0.99
N PHE A 17 1.95 5.09 -1.14
CA PHE A 17 1.53 4.44 -2.38
C PHE A 17 1.22 5.44 -3.47
N LEU A 18 0.66 6.60 -3.13
CA LEU A 18 0.45 7.66 -4.12
C LEU A 18 1.77 8.12 -4.73
N VAL A 19 2.78 8.33 -3.89
CA VAL A 19 4.10 8.74 -4.37
C VAL A 19 4.73 7.62 -5.22
N ASN A 20 4.63 6.38 -4.78
CA ASN A 20 5.19 5.25 -5.52
C ASN A 20 4.50 5.07 -6.87
N GLY A 21 3.18 5.18 -6.91
CA GLY A 21 2.44 5.06 -8.16
C GLY A 21 2.77 6.17 -9.14
N TYR A 22 2.89 7.38 -8.63
CA TYR A 22 3.27 8.54 -9.45
C TYR A 22 4.67 8.36 -10.04
N SER A 23 5.61 7.88 -9.21
CA SER A 23 6.99 7.61 -9.68
C SER A 23 7.00 6.55 -10.78
N LYS A 24 6.17 5.51 -10.65
CA LYS A 24 6.11 4.46 -11.66
C LYS A 24 5.59 4.98 -12.99
N ILE A 25 4.59 5.86 -12.97
CA ILE A 25 4.07 6.46 -14.19
C ILE A 25 5.15 7.25 -14.91
N ASN A 26 5.97 7.98 -14.17
CA ASN A 26 7.01 8.81 -14.75
C ASN A 26 8.22 8.02 -15.23
N ASN A 27 8.35 6.75 -14.85
CA ASN A 27 9.49 5.92 -15.23
C ASN A 27 9.05 4.47 -15.43
N ILE A 28 8.09 4.25 -16.32
CA ILE A 28 7.53 2.92 -16.58
C ILE A 28 8.61 1.97 -17.09
N GLU A 29 9.40 2.42 -18.08
CA GLU A 29 10.41 1.55 -18.69
C GLU A 29 11.49 1.14 -17.70
N GLY A 30 11.96 2.07 -16.86
CA GLY A 30 12.95 1.77 -15.84
C GLY A 30 12.42 0.79 -14.79
N THR A 31 11.16 0.97 -14.40
CA THR A 31 10.52 0.08 -13.42
C THR A 31 10.34 -1.32 -13.98
N ILE A 32 9.92 -1.43 -15.25
CA ILE A 32 9.78 -2.72 -15.91
C ILE A 32 11.11 -3.44 -15.98
N GLY A 33 12.19 -2.73 -16.35
CA GLY A 33 13.52 -3.32 -16.38
C GLY A 33 13.96 -3.85 -15.03
N TRP A 34 13.67 -3.10 -13.97
CA TRP A 34 13.98 -3.52 -12.60
C TRP A 34 13.18 -4.78 -12.21
N MET A 35 11.89 -4.80 -12.57
CA MET A 35 11.03 -5.97 -12.28
C MET A 35 11.53 -7.22 -12.99
N GLU A 36 11.94 -7.08 -14.24
CA GLU A 36 12.43 -8.22 -15.04
C GLU A 36 13.73 -8.79 -14.48
N MET A 37 14.56 -7.97 -13.82
CA MET A 37 15.75 -8.47 -13.13
C MET A 37 15.42 -9.46 -12.01
N TYR A 38 14.21 -9.40 -11.47
CA TYR A 38 13.74 -10.31 -10.43
C TYR A 38 12.80 -11.39 -10.99
N ASN A 39 12.82 -11.59 -12.31
CA ASN A 39 12.01 -12.60 -13.00
C ASN A 39 10.50 -12.36 -12.88
N LEU A 40 10.10 -11.10 -12.70
CA LEU A 40 8.71 -10.71 -12.64
C LEU A 40 8.31 -10.08 -13.98
N PRO A 41 7.27 -10.61 -14.66
CA PRO A 41 6.85 -10.02 -15.94
C PRO A 41 6.49 -8.54 -15.81
N GLY A 42 6.99 -7.74 -16.74
CA GLY A 42 6.78 -6.29 -16.70
C GLY A 42 5.33 -5.87 -16.83
N ILE A 43 4.46 -6.75 -17.38
CA ILE A 43 3.04 -6.44 -17.54
C ILE A 43 2.36 -6.20 -16.17
N PHE A 44 2.91 -6.75 -15.09
CA PHE A 44 2.36 -6.56 -13.75
C PHE A 44 2.49 -5.12 -13.24
N ILE A 45 3.26 -4.26 -13.95
CA ILE A 45 3.37 -2.86 -13.54
C ILE A 45 2.00 -2.15 -13.66
N TYR A 46 1.17 -2.51 -14.64
CA TYR A 46 -0.10 -1.84 -14.86
C TYR A 46 -1.10 -2.06 -13.72
N PRO A 47 -1.35 -3.31 -13.30
CA PRO A 47 -2.17 -3.52 -12.09
C PRO A 47 -1.60 -2.86 -10.85
N ALA A 48 -0.27 -2.86 -10.70
CA ALA A 48 0.38 -2.23 -9.55
C ALA A 48 0.14 -0.72 -9.52
N ILE A 49 0.26 -0.06 -10.68
CA ILE A 49 0.01 1.38 -10.77
C ILE A 49 -1.45 1.68 -10.42
N ILE A 50 -2.38 0.90 -10.95
CA ILE A 50 -3.80 1.08 -10.68
C ILE A 50 -4.06 0.95 -9.17
N LEU A 51 -3.52 -0.11 -8.56
CA LEU A 51 -3.68 -0.31 -7.12
C LEU A 51 -3.09 0.85 -6.31
N GLU A 52 -1.88 1.29 -6.69
CA GLU A 52 -1.16 2.32 -5.93
C GLU A 52 -1.74 3.71 -6.09
N LEU A 53 -2.53 3.97 -7.12
CA LEU A 53 -3.16 5.28 -7.31
C LEU A 53 -4.62 5.29 -6.87
N ILE A 54 -5.37 4.24 -7.17
CA ILE A 54 -6.80 4.17 -6.88
C ILE A 54 -7.05 3.68 -5.46
N GLY A 55 -6.29 2.67 -5.00
CA GLY A 55 -6.47 2.13 -3.66
C GLY A 55 -6.32 3.17 -2.56
N PRO A 56 -5.28 4.04 -2.60
CA PRO A 56 -5.16 5.09 -1.59
C PRO A 56 -6.34 6.03 -1.53
N ILE A 57 -6.94 6.35 -2.67
CA ILE A 57 -8.13 7.20 -2.69
C ILE A 57 -9.26 6.54 -1.91
N PHE A 58 -9.48 5.22 -2.12
CA PHE A 58 -10.49 4.47 -1.37
C PHE A 58 -10.19 4.45 0.12
N LEU A 59 -8.91 4.33 0.50
CA LEU A 59 -8.52 4.37 1.91
C LEU A 59 -8.82 5.72 2.55
N ILE A 60 -8.51 6.81 1.84
CA ILE A 60 -8.71 8.16 2.38
C ILE A 60 -10.19 8.44 2.58
N ILE A 61 -11.02 8.14 1.59
CA ILE A 61 -12.46 8.34 1.74
C ILE A 61 -13.12 7.29 2.61
N GLY A 62 -12.42 6.18 2.86
CA GLY A 62 -12.91 5.14 3.76
C GLY A 62 -13.91 4.18 3.14
N TYR A 63 -13.79 3.92 1.84
CA TYR A 63 -14.68 2.99 1.14
C TYR A 63 -13.98 1.64 0.96
N GLN A 64 -14.64 0.56 1.36
CA GLN A 64 -14.12 -0.80 1.28
C GLN A 64 -12.73 -0.95 1.93
N VAL A 65 -12.55 -0.31 3.10
CA VAL A 65 -11.24 -0.20 3.75
C VAL A 65 -10.67 -1.57 4.09
N ARG A 66 -11.50 -2.51 4.55
CA ARG A 66 -10.99 -3.83 4.94
C ARG A 66 -10.45 -4.61 3.74
N ILE A 67 -11.16 -4.57 2.61
CA ILE A 67 -10.73 -5.26 1.40
C ILE A 67 -9.45 -4.64 0.85
N ILE A 68 -9.41 -3.31 0.77
CA ILE A 68 -8.24 -2.58 0.27
C ILE A 68 -7.04 -2.81 1.18
N SER A 69 -7.26 -2.81 2.51
CA SER A 69 -6.17 -3.06 3.47
C SER A 69 -5.58 -4.45 3.30
N PHE A 70 -6.41 -5.46 3.09
CA PHE A 70 -5.94 -6.82 2.84
C PHE A 70 -5.08 -6.87 1.57
N ILE A 71 -5.54 -6.23 0.50
CA ILE A 71 -4.82 -6.20 -0.77
C ILE A 71 -3.46 -5.51 -0.59
N PHE A 72 -3.43 -4.36 0.09
CA PHE A 72 -2.17 -3.64 0.30
C PHE A 72 -1.23 -4.39 1.24
N ALA A 73 -1.74 -5.03 2.28
CA ALA A 73 -0.90 -5.83 3.18
C ALA A 73 -0.23 -6.96 2.39
N SER A 74 -1.00 -7.67 1.58
CA SER A 74 -0.47 -8.73 0.73
C SER A 74 0.55 -8.19 -0.27
N PHE A 75 0.27 -7.05 -0.87
CA PHE A 75 1.16 -6.40 -1.83
C PHE A 75 2.48 -6.02 -1.17
N CYS A 76 2.45 -5.44 0.02
CA CYS A 76 3.66 -5.06 0.74
C CYS A 76 4.52 -6.27 1.09
N ILE A 77 3.91 -7.35 1.55
CA ILE A 77 4.64 -8.57 1.88
C ILE A 77 5.23 -9.19 0.61
N ALA A 78 4.46 -9.27 -0.46
CA ALA A 78 4.92 -9.84 -1.71
C ALA A 78 6.11 -9.07 -2.28
N THR A 79 6.03 -7.73 -2.31
CA THR A 79 7.13 -6.93 -2.83
C THR A 79 8.36 -7.03 -1.95
N ALA A 80 8.20 -7.10 -0.64
CA ALA A 80 9.34 -7.27 0.26
C ALA A 80 10.03 -8.60 -0.01
N VAL A 81 9.28 -9.68 -0.17
CA VAL A 81 9.86 -11.01 -0.41
C VAL A 81 10.51 -11.10 -1.80
N ILE A 82 9.90 -10.47 -2.81
CA ILE A 82 10.42 -10.56 -4.19
C ILE A 82 11.66 -9.69 -4.37
N PHE A 83 11.62 -8.43 -3.91
CA PHE A 83 12.62 -7.43 -4.29
C PHE A 83 13.62 -7.08 -3.20
N LEU A 84 13.33 -7.35 -1.92
CA LEU A 84 14.08 -6.80 -0.81
C LEU A 84 14.69 -7.90 0.06
N ARG A 85 15.32 -8.91 -0.57
CA ARG A 85 15.89 -10.04 0.16
C ARG A 85 17.39 -9.94 0.42
N ASP A 86 18.09 -8.97 -0.18
CA ASP A 86 19.52 -8.81 0.04
C ASP A 86 19.77 -8.00 1.31
N PHE A 87 19.82 -8.70 2.44
CA PHE A 87 19.99 -8.05 3.74
C PHE A 87 21.43 -7.60 4.02
N SER A 88 22.37 -7.90 3.11
CA SER A 88 23.72 -7.36 3.24
C SER A 88 23.77 -5.87 2.92
N ASP A 89 22.80 -5.35 2.19
CA ASP A 89 22.66 -3.93 1.89
C ASP A 89 21.77 -3.28 2.94
N PRO A 90 22.29 -2.33 3.76
CA PRO A 90 21.48 -1.69 4.79
C PRO A 90 20.23 -1.00 4.24
N MET A 91 20.32 -0.41 3.05
CA MET A 91 19.16 0.24 2.43
C MET A 91 18.05 -0.77 2.10
N THR A 92 18.44 -1.92 1.56
CA THR A 92 17.48 -2.99 1.25
C THR A 92 16.83 -3.54 2.51
N LEU A 93 17.62 -3.76 3.57
CA LEU A 93 17.07 -4.21 4.85
C LEU A 93 16.07 -3.21 5.42
N THR A 94 16.40 -1.92 5.38
CA THR A 94 15.51 -0.87 5.87
C THR A 94 14.20 -0.87 5.09
N ASN A 95 14.28 -0.99 3.75
CA ASN A 95 13.09 -1.00 2.90
C ASN A 95 12.24 -2.25 3.14
N PHE A 96 12.88 -3.41 3.39
CA PHE A 96 12.15 -4.63 3.74
C PHE A 96 11.36 -4.43 5.04
N LEU A 97 12.02 -3.91 6.07
CA LEU A 97 11.37 -3.66 7.36
C LEU A 97 10.24 -2.63 7.22
N LYS A 98 10.45 -1.59 6.39
CA LYS A 98 9.41 -0.60 6.13
C LYS A 98 8.17 -1.25 5.52
N ASN A 99 8.34 -2.13 4.54
CA ASN A 99 7.21 -2.82 3.90
C ASN A 99 6.49 -3.73 4.90
N ILE A 100 7.22 -4.42 5.77
CA ILE A 100 6.61 -5.24 6.81
C ILE A 100 5.84 -4.36 7.80
N ALA A 101 6.38 -3.20 8.16
CA ALA A 101 5.68 -2.26 9.04
C ALA A 101 4.40 -1.74 8.40
N LEU A 102 4.43 -1.43 7.10
CA LEU A 102 3.24 -1.01 6.37
C LEU A 102 2.18 -2.12 6.36
N ALA A 103 2.60 -3.37 6.13
CA ALA A 103 1.67 -4.50 6.19
C ALA A 103 1.03 -4.61 7.58
N GLY A 104 1.80 -4.40 8.64
CA GLY A 104 1.27 -4.39 10.00
C GLY A 104 0.19 -3.33 10.18
N GLY A 105 0.43 -2.12 9.67
CA GLY A 105 -0.57 -1.07 9.71
C GLY A 105 -1.85 -1.44 8.98
N PHE A 106 -1.72 -2.06 7.81
CA PHE A 106 -2.89 -2.51 7.05
C PHE A 106 -3.63 -3.66 7.74
N PHE A 107 -2.91 -4.56 8.43
CA PHE A 107 -3.57 -5.61 9.22
C PHE A 107 -4.42 -5.00 10.34
N ILE A 108 -3.95 -3.95 10.99
CA ILE A 108 -4.73 -3.26 12.01
C ILE A 108 -6.00 -2.66 11.40
N LEU A 109 -5.90 -2.03 10.23
CA LEU A 109 -7.06 -1.52 9.52
C LEU A 109 -8.01 -2.65 9.13
N LEU A 110 -7.47 -3.79 8.71
CA LEU A 110 -8.28 -4.95 8.33
C LEU A 110 -9.10 -5.46 9.52
N ILE A 111 -8.47 -5.56 10.69
CA ILE A 111 -9.12 -6.09 11.90
C ILE A 111 -10.17 -5.12 12.42
N ASN A 112 -9.83 -3.85 12.54
CA ASN A 112 -10.68 -2.86 13.18
C ASN A 112 -11.68 -2.21 12.24
N GLY A 113 -11.38 -2.18 10.93
CA GLY A 113 -12.16 -1.45 9.96
C GLY A 113 -12.03 0.06 10.16
N PRO A 114 -12.68 0.85 9.31
CA PRO A 114 -12.63 2.30 9.42
C PRO A 114 -13.53 2.81 10.54
N LYS A 115 -13.22 3.99 11.05
CA LYS A 115 -14.01 4.66 12.06
C LYS A 115 -15.00 5.64 11.42
N LYS A 116 -15.53 6.56 12.20
CA LYS A 116 -16.64 7.42 11.83
C LYS A 116 -16.35 8.33 10.61
N PHE A 117 -15.11 8.83 10.48
CA PHE A 117 -14.76 9.73 9.37
C PHE A 117 -14.42 8.93 8.11
N SER A 118 -15.38 8.15 7.61
CA SER A 118 -15.22 7.30 6.43
C SER A 118 -16.60 6.97 5.85
N LEU A 119 -16.63 6.60 4.56
CA LEU A 119 -17.86 6.16 3.93
C LEU A 119 -18.39 4.87 4.56
N ASP A 120 -17.49 3.92 4.84
CA ASP A 120 -17.89 2.66 5.49
C ASP A 120 -18.48 2.91 6.87
N GLY A 121 -17.83 3.78 7.66
CA GLY A 121 -18.32 4.14 8.98
C GLY A 121 -19.64 4.89 8.93
N TYR A 122 -19.78 5.78 7.96
CA TYR A 122 -21.02 6.52 7.76
C TYR A 122 -22.18 5.56 7.42
N ASN A 123 -21.92 4.60 6.51
CA ASN A 123 -22.93 3.66 6.09
C ASN A 123 -23.35 2.74 7.24
N LYS A 124 -22.42 2.37 8.14
CA LYS A 124 -22.74 1.54 9.30
C LYS A 124 -23.61 2.26 10.31
N SER A 125 -23.49 3.59 10.40
CA SER A 125 -24.26 4.36 11.36
C SER A 125 -25.71 4.60 10.91
N LYS A 126 -26.03 4.22 9.69
CA LYS A 126 -27.39 4.25 9.16
C LYS A 126 -28.06 2.90 9.36
#